data_5edbb3fca199e20f36c5e3031021b58a
#
_entry.id   5edbb3fca199e20f36c5e3031021b58a
#
_cell.length_a   1.000
_cell.length_b   1.000
_cell.length_c   1.000
_cell.angle_alpha   90.00
_cell.angle_beta   90.00
_cell.angle_gamma   90.00
#
_symmetry.space_group_name_H-M   'P 1'
#
loop_
_entity.id
_entity.type
_entity.pdbx_description
1 polymer ?
#
loop_
_entity_poly.entity_id
_entity_poly.type
_entity_poly.pdbx_seq_one_letter_code
_entity_poly.pdbx_strand_id
1 'polypeptide(L)'
;MREWISHSSVCFATARRWVVVLGLAVAGAMPSSAQTQPVVRGLPDFTELVDQVGPSVVNIRTLERTRTTQGGGPDEQMLEFFRRFGIPIPPGVQRSPRQERGTPQDEERPTGVGSGFVLSSDGLIMTNAHVVDGADELLVTLPDKREFKARVIGADKRTDVAVVKIEATDLPAVRIGDASRIRVGEWVMAIGSPFGLENSVTAGIVSAKQRDTGDYLPFIQTDVAINPGNSGGPLINMRGEVIGINSQIYSRSGGFMGISFAIPIDEAMRVSNQLRATGRVVRGRIGVSIDQVSKDVAESIGLGDTKGALVRGVEADSPAAKAGLEPGDIIVKFDGKSIEKSADLPRLVGNTKPGSRSTITVFRRGGYKDLMVTVGEVESDKQAANRRSAPTEPKPAAAALAKNLGLTLSDLTDAQRSELKIKGGVRIEAAEGAAARAGLREGDVITTLANTEVATVKDVEAVLSRTDKSRNINVLVRRGEWAQYAVIRPQAR
;
A
#
# COMPACT_ATOMS: atom_id res chain seq x y z
N MET A 1 -87.89 -29.47 33.46
CA MET A 1 -88.27 -30.80 33.88
C MET A 1 -87.04 -31.65 33.87
N ARG A 2 -86.59 -31.94 35.08
CA ARG A 2 -86.28 -33.28 35.62
C ARG A 2 -85.21 -34.03 34.83
N GLU A 3 -84.05 -34.17 35.46
CA GLU A 3 -83.61 -35.28 36.33
C GLU A 3 -82.87 -36.31 35.51
N TRP A 4 -81.65 -36.79 35.82
CA TRP A 4 -81.15 -37.56 36.96
C TRP A 4 -79.63 -37.70 36.85
N ILE A 5 -78.83 -37.35 37.78
CA ILE A 5 -78.22 -37.99 38.95
C ILE A 5 -77.66 -39.42 38.71
N SER A 6 -76.37 -39.53 39.07
CA SER A 6 -75.77 -40.61 39.81
C SER A 6 -74.82 -41.58 39.12
N HIS A 7 -73.77 -41.78 39.84
CA HIS A 7 -72.71 -42.83 39.85
C HIS A 7 -71.58 -42.65 38.81
N SER A 8 -70.33 -42.49 39.20
CA SER A 8 -69.64 -43.37 40.15
C SER A 8 -68.27 -42.83 40.56
N SER A 9 -68.06 -42.81 41.83
CA SER A 9 -66.85 -42.40 42.56
C SER A 9 -65.87 -43.58 42.73
N VAL A 10 -65.41 -44.22 41.67
CA VAL A 10 -64.46 -45.36 41.82
C VAL A 10 -63.22 -45.28 40.86
N CYS A 11 -63.20 -44.36 39.94
CA CYS A 11 -62.03 -44.30 38.96
C CYS A 11 -60.88 -43.34 39.29
N PHE A 12 -60.93 -42.65 40.44
CA PHE A 12 -59.89 -41.63 40.73
C PHE A 12 -58.60 -42.09 41.45
N ALA A 13 -58.65 -43.32 42.02
CA ALA A 13 -57.53 -43.82 42.84
C ALA A 13 -56.37 -44.48 42.00
N THR A 14 -56.72 -45.02 40.84
CA THR A 14 -55.72 -45.71 39.97
C THR A 14 -55.01 -44.80 39.00
N ALA A 15 -55.63 -43.69 38.55
CA ALA A 15 -55.00 -42.72 37.64
C ALA A 15 -53.88 -41.92 38.32
N ARG A 16 -53.97 -41.69 39.64
CA ARG A 16 -52.95 -40.91 40.38
C ARG A 16 -51.60 -41.62 40.57
N ARG A 17 -51.63 -42.98 40.59
CA ARG A 17 -50.36 -43.77 40.69
C ARG A 17 -49.61 -43.86 39.37
N TRP A 18 -50.32 -43.88 38.25
CA TRP A 18 -49.66 -43.93 36.95
C TRP A 18 -49.06 -42.58 36.51
N VAL A 19 -49.62 -41.45 36.88
CA VAL A 19 -49.08 -40.11 36.60
C VAL A 19 -47.82 -39.87 37.37
N VAL A 20 -47.61 -40.37 38.57
CA VAL A 20 -46.43 -40.25 39.38
C VAL A 20 -45.26 -41.12 38.78
N VAL A 21 -45.56 -42.29 38.24
CA VAL A 21 -44.56 -43.16 37.62
C VAL A 21 -44.17 -42.66 36.24
N LEU A 22 -45.09 -42.05 35.47
CA LEU A 22 -44.72 -41.42 34.17
C LEU A 22 -43.98 -40.12 34.36
N GLY A 23 -44.23 -39.33 35.41
CA GLY A 23 -43.52 -38.11 35.75
C GLY A 23 -42.06 -38.33 36.16
N LEU A 24 -41.73 -39.43 36.80
CA LEU A 24 -40.42 -39.83 37.21
C LEU A 24 -39.59 -40.38 36.03
N ALA A 25 -40.18 -40.95 34.99
CA ALA A 25 -39.53 -41.46 33.82
C ALA A 25 -39.14 -40.34 32.83
N VAL A 26 -39.87 -39.19 32.84
CA VAL A 26 -39.56 -38.02 31.97
C VAL A 26 -38.50 -37.11 32.59
N ALA A 27 -38.30 -37.12 33.91
CA ALA A 27 -37.26 -36.32 34.57
C ALA A 27 -35.84 -36.88 34.39
N GLY A 28 -35.65 -38.08 33.84
CA GLY A 28 -34.34 -38.71 33.59
C GLY A 28 -33.75 -38.51 32.19
N ALA A 29 -34.52 -37.91 31.26
CA ALA A 29 -34.03 -37.66 29.90
C ALA A 29 -33.86 -36.16 29.61
N MET A 30 -33.10 -35.45 30.45
CA MET A 30 -32.52 -34.18 30.03
C MET A 30 -31.45 -34.52 28.99
N PRO A 31 -31.53 -33.96 27.77
CA PRO A 31 -30.41 -34.09 26.86
C PRO A 31 -29.19 -33.49 27.58
N SER A 32 -28.21 -34.32 27.90
CA SER A 32 -26.88 -33.87 28.23
C SER A 32 -26.49 -32.91 27.10
N SER A 33 -26.52 -31.61 27.38
CA SER A 33 -25.86 -30.64 26.54
C SER A 33 -24.40 -31.08 26.52
N ALA A 34 -24.03 -31.85 25.51
CA ALA A 34 -22.64 -32.09 25.21
C ALA A 34 -22.02 -30.70 25.04
N GLN A 35 -21.43 -30.20 26.12
CA GLN A 35 -20.50 -29.09 26.01
C GLN A 35 -19.48 -29.56 24.97
N THR A 36 -19.63 -29.08 23.76
CA THR A 36 -18.57 -29.10 22.78
C THR A 36 -17.41 -28.38 23.44
N GLN A 37 -16.55 -29.15 24.10
CA GLN A 37 -15.27 -28.65 24.55
C GLN A 37 -14.64 -27.99 23.30
N PRO A 38 -14.16 -26.75 23.41
CA PRO A 38 -13.45 -26.16 22.29
C PRO A 38 -12.35 -27.17 21.96
N VAL A 39 -12.41 -27.74 20.77
CA VAL A 39 -11.33 -28.58 20.25
C VAL A 39 -10.11 -27.69 20.28
N VAL A 40 -9.27 -27.87 21.28
CA VAL A 40 -7.93 -27.31 21.28
C VAL A 40 -7.26 -28.02 20.11
N ARG A 41 -7.38 -27.42 18.93
CA ARG A 41 -6.59 -27.85 17.78
C ARG A 41 -5.15 -27.74 18.24
N GLY A 42 -4.41 -28.83 18.15
CA GLY A 42 -3.00 -28.87 18.49
C GLY A 42 -2.25 -27.72 17.79
N LEU A 43 -1.07 -27.39 18.26
CA LEU A 43 -0.19 -26.43 17.57
C LEU A 43 -0.05 -26.88 16.11
N PRO A 44 0.02 -25.94 15.15
CA PRO A 44 0.15 -26.27 13.75
C PRO A 44 1.47 -27.02 13.54
N ASP A 45 1.41 -28.17 12.87
CA ASP A 45 2.57 -28.88 12.35
C ASP A 45 2.77 -28.48 10.90
N PHE A 46 3.96 -27.99 10.58
CA PHE A 46 4.30 -27.50 9.25
C PHE A 46 5.11 -28.51 8.44
N THR A 47 5.43 -29.68 9.00
CA THR A 47 6.34 -30.67 8.39
C THR A 47 5.89 -31.09 6.99
N GLU A 48 4.63 -31.51 6.84
CA GLU A 48 4.08 -31.92 5.54
C GLU A 48 4.08 -30.77 4.51
N LEU A 49 3.89 -29.53 4.97
CA LEU A 49 3.93 -28.36 4.08
C LEU A 49 5.34 -28.06 3.59
N VAL A 50 6.35 -28.26 4.45
CA VAL A 50 7.76 -28.11 4.08
C VAL A 50 8.15 -29.16 3.06
N ASP A 51 7.76 -30.41 3.27
CA ASP A 51 8.02 -31.50 2.32
C ASP A 51 7.34 -31.26 0.96
N GLN A 52 6.15 -30.68 0.96
CA GLN A 52 5.40 -30.37 -0.26
C GLN A 52 5.99 -29.18 -1.04
N VAL A 53 6.31 -28.09 -0.36
CA VAL A 53 6.67 -26.82 -1.01
C VAL A 53 8.18 -26.61 -1.09
N GLY A 54 8.94 -27.16 -0.14
CA GLY A 54 10.40 -27.03 -0.07
C GLY A 54 11.13 -27.36 -1.37
N PRO A 55 10.78 -28.45 -2.09
CA PRO A 55 11.39 -28.77 -3.38
C PRO A 55 11.24 -27.69 -4.47
N SER A 56 10.26 -26.80 -4.33
CA SER A 56 10.01 -25.69 -5.26
C SER A 56 10.77 -24.41 -4.92
N VAL A 57 11.44 -24.35 -3.77
CA VAL A 57 12.17 -23.16 -3.30
C VAL A 57 13.63 -23.27 -3.69
N VAL A 58 14.17 -22.20 -4.26
CA VAL A 58 15.52 -22.19 -4.83
C VAL A 58 16.38 -21.10 -4.21
N ASN A 59 17.68 -21.31 -4.17
CA ASN A 59 18.66 -20.27 -3.87
C ASN A 59 19.03 -19.51 -5.15
N ILE A 60 19.18 -18.21 -5.04
CA ILE A 60 19.62 -17.34 -6.14
C ILE A 60 20.85 -16.58 -5.68
N ARG A 61 21.95 -16.74 -6.42
CA ARG A 61 23.20 -15.99 -6.24
C ARG A 61 23.45 -15.09 -7.43
N THR A 62 23.84 -13.86 -7.17
CA THR A 62 24.26 -12.90 -8.18
C THR A 62 25.78 -12.85 -8.23
N LEU A 63 26.33 -12.87 -9.43
CA LEU A 63 27.75 -12.80 -9.67
C LEU A 63 28.04 -11.49 -10.44
N GLU A 64 29.08 -10.77 -10.02
CA GLU A 64 29.60 -9.62 -10.73
C GLU A 64 30.97 -9.96 -11.30
N ARG A 65 31.20 -9.68 -12.56
CA ARG A 65 32.49 -9.81 -13.21
C ARG A 65 33.30 -8.54 -12.97
N THR A 66 34.09 -8.52 -11.92
CA THR A 66 35.01 -7.39 -11.67
C THR A 66 36.20 -7.48 -12.60
N ARG A 67 36.23 -6.62 -13.62
CA ARG A 67 37.52 -6.25 -14.28
C ARG A 67 38.30 -5.45 -13.28
N THR A 68 39.16 -6.14 -12.56
CA THR A 68 40.31 -5.63 -11.77
C THR A 68 40.35 -4.16 -11.39
N THR A 69 40.08 -3.84 -10.15
CA THR A 69 41.03 -3.22 -9.19
C THR A 69 40.34 -3.09 -7.82
N GLN A 70 40.83 -3.83 -6.87
CA GLN A 70 40.60 -3.76 -5.42
C GLN A 70 39.66 -4.79 -4.79
N GLY A 71 40.28 -5.61 -3.96
CA GLY A 71 39.68 -6.69 -3.23
C GLY A 71 38.66 -6.26 -2.18
N GLY A 72 37.49 -6.85 -2.27
CA GLY A 72 36.49 -6.84 -1.21
C GLY A 72 36.34 -8.26 -0.65
N GLY A 73 36.47 -8.42 0.67
CA GLY A 73 36.24 -9.68 1.38
C GLY A 73 34.77 -9.91 1.69
N PRO A 74 34.40 -11.04 2.32
CA PRO A 74 33.03 -11.36 2.76
C PRO A 74 32.37 -10.25 3.60
N ASP A 75 33.15 -9.44 4.28
CA ASP A 75 32.69 -8.31 5.08
C ASP A 75 32.12 -7.16 4.23
N GLU A 76 32.54 -7.02 2.97
CA GLU A 76 32.08 -5.93 2.12
C GLU A 76 30.68 -6.20 1.57
N GLN A 77 30.31 -7.46 1.35
CA GLN A 77 28.95 -7.86 1.00
C GLN A 77 27.96 -7.58 2.14
N MET A 78 28.38 -7.85 3.34
CA MET A 78 27.60 -7.53 4.54
C MET A 78 27.48 -6.02 4.75
N LEU A 79 28.55 -5.27 4.45
CA LEU A 79 28.55 -3.80 4.50
C LEU A 79 27.63 -3.18 3.46
N GLU A 80 27.60 -3.72 2.25
CA GLU A 80 26.72 -3.24 1.18
C GLU A 80 25.26 -3.58 1.46
N PHE A 81 24.99 -4.75 1.99
CA PHE A 81 23.68 -5.12 2.54
C PHE A 81 23.24 -4.11 3.62
N PHE A 82 24.07 -3.84 4.63
CA PHE A 82 23.76 -2.87 5.67
C PHE A 82 23.52 -1.47 5.12
N ARG A 83 24.30 -1.03 4.13
CA ARG A 83 24.13 0.27 3.48
C ARG A 83 22.82 0.36 2.69
N ARG A 84 22.46 -0.71 1.98
CA ARG A 84 21.25 -0.78 1.14
C ARG A 84 19.96 -0.78 1.97
N PHE A 85 19.99 -1.39 3.14
CA PHE A 85 18.85 -1.44 4.06
C PHE A 85 18.88 -0.35 5.16
N GLY A 86 19.78 0.63 5.05
CA GLY A 86 19.88 1.74 6.00
C GLY A 86 20.29 1.31 7.41
N ILE A 87 20.94 0.16 7.54
CA ILE A 87 21.35 -0.43 8.80
C ILE A 87 22.65 0.21 9.28
N PRO A 88 22.76 0.68 10.54
CA PRO A 88 24.03 1.15 11.09
C PRO A 88 25.06 0.02 11.09
N ILE A 89 26.21 0.27 10.48
CA ILE A 89 27.32 -0.69 10.45
C ILE A 89 27.84 -0.87 11.89
N PRO A 90 27.88 -2.10 12.45
CA PRO A 90 28.39 -2.32 13.80
C PRO A 90 29.84 -1.84 13.96
N PRO A 91 30.19 -1.16 15.08
CA PRO A 91 31.56 -0.77 15.35
C PRO A 91 32.38 -2.04 15.64
N GLY A 92 33.17 -2.50 14.68
CA GLY A 92 34.01 -3.71 14.78
C GLY A 92 34.35 -4.34 13.44
N VAL A 93 33.63 -4.02 12.39
CA VAL A 93 33.98 -4.45 11.02
C VAL A 93 35.05 -3.51 10.48
N GLN A 94 36.30 -3.73 10.89
CA GLN A 94 37.45 -2.96 10.44
C GLN A 94 38.12 -3.66 9.25
N ARG A 95 38.60 -2.85 8.31
CA ARG A 95 39.38 -3.27 7.16
C ARG A 95 40.60 -4.08 7.57
N SER A 96 40.68 -5.35 7.15
CA SER A 96 41.91 -6.12 7.26
C SER A 96 43.01 -5.55 6.37
N PRO A 97 44.30 -5.56 6.81
CA PRO A 97 45.38 -5.03 6.01
C PRO A 97 45.66 -5.88 4.77
N ARG A 98 45.91 -5.21 3.70
CA ARG A 98 46.26 -5.63 2.35
C ARG A 98 47.39 -6.68 2.35
N GLN A 99 47.13 -7.89 1.85
CA GLN A 99 48.20 -8.77 1.33
C GLN A 99 48.28 -8.66 -0.19
N GLU A 100 49.49 -8.39 -0.66
CA GLU A 100 49.83 -8.18 -2.07
C GLU A 100 50.04 -9.50 -2.82
N ARG A 101 49.71 -9.43 -4.14
CA ARG A 101 50.14 -10.28 -5.27
C ARG A 101 49.48 -11.60 -5.47
N GLY A 102 48.53 -11.62 -6.41
CA GLY A 102 48.12 -12.73 -7.24
C GLY A 102 47.77 -12.21 -8.64
N THR A 103 48.16 -12.95 -9.67
CA THR A 103 47.87 -12.73 -11.10
C THR A 103 46.39 -12.41 -11.37
N PRO A 104 46.08 -11.60 -12.42
CA PRO A 104 44.70 -11.29 -12.76
C PRO A 104 44.00 -12.58 -13.26
N GLN A 105 43.18 -13.17 -12.39
CA GLN A 105 42.15 -14.13 -12.78
C GLN A 105 40.83 -13.37 -12.76
N ASP A 106 40.01 -13.55 -13.77
CA ASP A 106 38.60 -13.14 -13.77
C ASP A 106 37.90 -13.90 -12.66
N GLU A 107 37.95 -13.39 -11.44
CA GLU A 107 37.23 -13.97 -10.31
C GLU A 107 35.79 -13.49 -10.31
N GLU A 108 34.88 -14.38 -10.59
CA GLU A 108 33.44 -14.19 -10.38
C GLU A 108 33.20 -14.11 -8.86
N ARG A 109 32.74 -12.95 -8.37
CA ARG A 109 32.45 -12.74 -6.95
C ARG A 109 30.94 -12.70 -6.72
N PRO A 110 30.42 -13.48 -5.77
CA PRO A 110 29.02 -13.37 -5.40
C PRO A 110 28.75 -12.01 -4.73
N THR A 111 27.82 -11.23 -5.29
CA THR A 111 27.43 -9.88 -4.80
C THR A 111 26.10 -9.84 -4.10
N GLY A 112 25.29 -10.87 -4.22
CA GLY A 112 23.98 -10.95 -3.58
C GLY A 112 23.51 -12.39 -3.42
N VAL A 113 22.70 -12.60 -2.40
CA VAL A 113 22.06 -13.90 -2.10
C VAL A 113 20.58 -13.67 -1.77
N GLY A 114 19.72 -14.49 -2.35
CA GLY A 114 18.29 -14.50 -2.08
C GLY A 114 17.68 -15.84 -2.38
N SER A 115 16.39 -15.90 -2.25
CA SER A 115 15.56 -17.05 -2.58
C SER A 115 14.65 -16.78 -3.77
N GLY A 116 14.09 -17.82 -4.32
CA GLY A 116 13.03 -17.76 -5.30
C GLY A 116 12.17 -18.99 -5.20
N PHE A 117 11.13 -19.07 -6.02
CA PHE A 117 10.31 -20.28 -6.12
C PHE A 117 9.86 -20.54 -7.56
N VAL A 118 9.75 -21.81 -7.89
CA VAL A 118 9.41 -22.29 -9.22
C VAL A 118 7.93 -22.04 -9.51
N LEU A 119 7.65 -21.26 -10.55
CA LEU A 119 6.28 -20.97 -11.03
C LEU A 119 5.75 -22.03 -11.99
N SER A 120 6.63 -22.63 -12.78
CA SER A 120 6.25 -23.62 -13.78
C SER A 120 7.36 -24.65 -13.98
N SER A 121 6.95 -25.85 -14.37
CA SER A 121 7.84 -27.02 -14.51
C SER A 121 8.95 -26.84 -15.56
N ASP A 122 8.83 -25.86 -16.44
CA ASP A 122 9.82 -25.52 -17.47
C ASP A 122 10.95 -24.60 -16.98
N GLY A 123 10.99 -24.26 -15.68
CA GLY A 123 12.08 -23.50 -15.09
C GLY A 123 11.84 -22.00 -14.97
N LEU A 124 10.58 -21.54 -14.99
CA LEU A 124 10.24 -20.17 -14.65
C LEU A 124 10.21 -19.99 -13.13
N ILE A 125 10.93 -18.98 -12.63
CA ILE A 125 11.12 -18.73 -11.20
C ILE A 125 10.76 -17.28 -10.89
N MET A 126 10.09 -17.07 -9.77
CA MET A 126 9.77 -15.76 -9.22
C MET A 126 10.69 -15.45 -8.03
N THR A 127 11.12 -14.19 -7.94
CA THR A 127 11.94 -13.67 -6.86
C THR A 127 11.73 -12.15 -6.71
N ASN A 128 12.48 -11.49 -5.84
CA ASN A 128 12.47 -10.03 -5.74
C ASN A 128 13.37 -9.37 -6.80
N ALA A 129 13.01 -8.15 -7.20
CA ALA A 129 13.81 -7.37 -8.14
C ALA A 129 15.18 -7.00 -7.55
N HIS A 130 15.23 -6.69 -6.25
CA HIS A 130 16.48 -6.36 -5.59
C HIS A 130 17.46 -7.54 -5.52
N VAL A 131 16.98 -8.78 -5.55
CA VAL A 131 17.83 -9.99 -5.56
C VAL A 131 18.59 -10.12 -6.87
N VAL A 132 18.03 -9.66 -8.00
CA VAL A 132 18.64 -9.76 -9.33
C VAL A 132 19.23 -8.46 -9.86
N ASP A 133 19.12 -7.37 -9.08
CA ASP A 133 19.55 -6.03 -9.51
C ASP A 133 21.08 -5.93 -9.59
N GLY A 134 21.59 -5.42 -10.72
CA GLY A 134 23.02 -5.21 -10.94
C GLY A 134 23.83 -6.49 -11.16
N ALA A 135 23.18 -7.65 -11.34
CA ALA A 135 23.88 -8.91 -11.60
C ALA A 135 24.36 -9.00 -13.06
N ASP A 136 25.63 -9.30 -13.28
CA ASP A 136 26.15 -9.71 -14.58
C ASP A 136 25.75 -11.15 -14.93
N GLU A 137 25.73 -12.01 -13.92
CA GLU A 137 25.36 -13.41 -14.05
C GLU A 137 24.53 -13.85 -12.83
N LEU A 138 23.52 -14.68 -13.08
CA LEU A 138 22.67 -15.29 -12.06
C LEU A 138 22.86 -16.79 -12.02
N LEU A 139 23.05 -17.32 -10.83
CA LEU A 139 23.16 -18.75 -10.57
C LEU A 139 22.00 -19.17 -9.66
N VAL A 140 21.22 -20.13 -10.11
CA VAL A 140 20.12 -20.74 -9.36
C VAL A 140 20.52 -22.13 -8.92
N THR A 141 20.49 -22.39 -7.61
CA THR A 141 20.75 -23.70 -7.02
C THR A 141 19.43 -24.29 -6.53
N LEU A 142 19.09 -25.48 -7.02
CA LEU A 142 17.92 -26.23 -6.58
C LEU A 142 18.18 -26.96 -5.26
N PRO A 143 17.16 -27.40 -4.52
CA PRO A 143 17.34 -28.20 -3.29
C PRO A 143 18.12 -29.49 -3.48
N ASP A 144 18.06 -30.08 -4.67
CA ASP A 144 18.85 -31.29 -5.03
C ASP A 144 20.30 -30.98 -5.41
N LYS A 145 20.76 -29.74 -5.20
CA LYS A 145 22.11 -29.24 -5.47
C LYS A 145 22.47 -29.04 -6.94
N ARG A 146 21.55 -29.24 -7.88
CA ARG A 146 21.78 -28.87 -9.28
C ARG A 146 21.85 -27.34 -9.38
N GLU A 147 22.83 -26.86 -10.14
CA GLU A 147 23.05 -25.44 -10.39
C GLU A 147 22.78 -25.09 -11.86
N PHE A 148 22.12 -23.98 -12.09
CA PHE A 148 21.77 -23.50 -13.42
C PHE A 148 22.09 -22.01 -13.55
N LYS A 149 22.66 -21.63 -14.70
CA LYS A 149 22.68 -20.23 -15.09
C LYS A 149 21.27 -19.77 -15.41
N ALA A 150 20.89 -18.64 -14.85
CA ALA A 150 19.55 -18.09 -15.03
C ALA A 150 19.60 -16.83 -15.87
N ARG A 151 18.56 -16.63 -16.67
CA ARG A 151 18.34 -15.41 -17.44
C ARG A 151 17.21 -14.58 -16.81
N VAL A 152 17.43 -13.29 -16.59
CA VAL A 152 16.36 -12.36 -16.17
C VAL A 152 15.40 -12.17 -17.34
N ILE A 153 14.14 -12.56 -17.17
CA ILE A 153 13.06 -12.28 -18.11
C ILE A 153 12.63 -10.83 -17.99
N GLY A 154 12.58 -10.34 -16.76
CA GLY A 154 12.31 -8.96 -16.43
C GLY A 154 12.27 -8.74 -14.92
N ALA A 155 12.49 -7.50 -14.52
CA ALA A 155 12.44 -7.06 -13.13
C ALA A 155 11.74 -5.70 -13.04
N ASP A 156 10.93 -5.55 -12.01
CA ASP A 156 10.23 -4.32 -11.72
C ASP A 156 10.60 -3.81 -10.32
N LYS A 157 11.45 -2.81 -10.26
CA LYS A 157 11.96 -2.24 -9.00
C LYS A 157 10.86 -1.62 -8.13
N ARG A 158 9.78 -1.13 -8.75
CA ARG A 158 8.71 -0.45 -8.03
C ARG A 158 7.82 -1.40 -7.22
N THR A 159 7.64 -2.61 -7.70
CA THR A 159 6.91 -3.67 -6.99
C THR A 159 7.84 -4.70 -6.36
N ASP A 160 9.15 -4.53 -6.57
CA ASP A 160 10.18 -5.45 -6.10
C ASP A 160 9.94 -6.91 -6.54
N VAL A 161 9.46 -7.12 -7.78
CA VAL A 161 9.21 -8.44 -8.36
C VAL A 161 10.09 -8.66 -9.57
N ALA A 162 10.72 -9.82 -9.66
CA ALA A 162 11.47 -10.29 -10.82
C ALA A 162 11.05 -11.71 -11.23
N VAL A 163 11.24 -11.97 -12.51
CA VAL A 163 11.06 -13.30 -13.11
C VAL A 163 12.36 -13.69 -13.78
N VAL A 164 12.84 -14.87 -13.45
CA VAL A 164 14.04 -15.47 -14.05
C VAL A 164 13.70 -16.81 -14.68
N LYS A 165 14.52 -17.26 -15.63
CA LYS A 165 14.34 -18.51 -16.35
C LYS A 165 15.62 -19.32 -16.30
N ILE A 166 15.50 -20.58 -15.93
CA ILE A 166 16.54 -21.59 -16.05
C ILE A 166 16.16 -22.63 -17.11
N GLU A 167 17.13 -23.24 -17.74
CA GLU A 167 16.92 -24.30 -18.72
C GLU A 167 16.86 -25.66 -17.98
N ALA A 168 15.68 -25.97 -17.45
CA ALA A 168 15.37 -27.22 -16.75
C ALA A 168 13.92 -27.60 -17.00
N THR A 169 13.63 -28.89 -16.90
CA THR A 169 12.30 -29.48 -17.08
C THR A 169 11.90 -30.25 -15.83
N ASP A 170 10.63 -30.58 -15.73
CA ASP A 170 10.05 -31.42 -14.68
C ASP A 170 10.30 -30.89 -13.25
N LEU A 171 10.39 -29.55 -13.10
CA LEU A 171 10.56 -28.94 -11.81
C LEU A 171 9.23 -28.91 -11.04
N PRO A 172 9.27 -29.12 -9.72
CA PRO A 172 8.09 -28.96 -8.88
C PRO A 172 7.69 -27.49 -8.82
N ALA A 173 6.50 -27.16 -9.36
CA ALA A 173 5.96 -25.81 -9.31
C ALA A 173 5.08 -25.60 -8.07
N VAL A 174 5.12 -24.40 -7.50
CA VAL A 174 4.26 -24.03 -6.38
C VAL A 174 2.79 -23.90 -6.79
N ARG A 175 1.90 -24.07 -5.85
CA ARG A 175 0.48 -23.71 -6.00
C ARG A 175 0.29 -22.26 -5.62
N ILE A 176 -0.31 -21.48 -6.53
CA ILE A 176 -0.62 -20.07 -6.28
C ILE A 176 -1.95 -19.96 -5.55
N GLY A 177 -1.96 -19.26 -4.43
CA GLY A 177 -3.13 -18.97 -3.62
C GLY A 177 -3.82 -17.65 -4.01
N ASP A 178 -4.70 -17.20 -3.13
CA ASP A 178 -5.45 -15.96 -3.28
C ASP A 178 -5.23 -15.07 -2.05
N ALA A 179 -4.43 -13.99 -2.23
CA ALA A 179 -4.10 -13.07 -1.15
C ALA A 179 -5.31 -12.25 -0.68
N SER A 180 -6.37 -12.13 -1.49
CA SER A 180 -7.59 -11.41 -1.09
C SER A 180 -8.35 -12.14 0.03
N ARG A 181 -8.27 -13.47 0.08
CA ARG A 181 -8.99 -14.36 0.99
C ARG A 181 -8.31 -14.58 2.33
N ILE A 182 -7.04 -14.22 2.49
CA ILE A 182 -6.34 -14.35 3.78
C ILE A 182 -7.00 -13.48 4.85
N ARG A 183 -6.92 -13.89 6.10
CA ARG A 183 -7.44 -13.16 7.25
C ARG A 183 -6.33 -12.90 8.28
N VAL A 184 -6.41 -11.78 8.96
CA VAL A 184 -5.53 -11.49 10.10
C VAL A 184 -5.70 -12.59 11.16
N GLY A 185 -4.58 -13.08 11.70
CA GLY A 185 -4.51 -14.20 12.61
C GLY A 185 -4.37 -15.58 11.95
N GLU A 186 -4.43 -15.70 10.63
CA GLU A 186 -4.14 -16.97 9.94
C GLU A 186 -2.65 -17.32 10.03
N TRP A 187 -2.35 -18.61 10.29
CA TRP A 187 -1.00 -19.14 10.27
C TRP A 187 -0.41 -19.10 8.86
N VAL A 188 0.83 -18.66 8.79
CA VAL A 188 1.60 -18.57 7.56
C VAL A 188 3.06 -18.97 7.81
N MET A 189 3.74 -19.37 6.77
CA MET A 189 5.13 -19.82 6.84
C MET A 189 5.92 -19.21 5.69
N ALA A 190 7.15 -18.77 5.96
CA ALA A 190 8.13 -18.41 4.96
C ALA A 190 9.13 -19.54 4.79
N ILE A 191 9.46 -19.83 3.55
CA ILE A 191 10.54 -20.73 3.19
C ILE A 191 11.59 -19.95 2.40
N GLY A 192 12.84 -20.08 2.77
CA GLY A 192 13.97 -19.53 2.05
C GLY A 192 15.08 -20.57 1.90
N SER A 193 16.04 -20.32 1.03
CA SER A 193 17.24 -21.12 0.84
C SER A 193 18.49 -20.24 1.00
N PRO A 194 18.76 -19.72 2.22
CA PRO A 194 19.92 -18.89 2.46
C PRO A 194 21.20 -19.66 2.23
N PHE A 195 22.18 -19.03 1.60
CA PHE A 195 23.53 -19.59 1.39
C PHE A 195 23.61 -20.90 0.57
N GLY A 196 22.55 -21.29 -0.16
CA GLY A 196 22.52 -22.53 -0.94
C GLY A 196 22.58 -23.82 -0.11
N LEU A 197 22.30 -23.69 1.19
CA LEU A 197 22.13 -24.78 2.13
C LEU A 197 20.71 -25.36 2.07
N GLU A 198 20.34 -26.18 3.04
CA GLU A 198 18.98 -26.64 3.21
C GLU A 198 18.00 -25.50 3.43
N ASN A 199 16.72 -25.71 3.10
CA ASN A 199 15.69 -24.72 3.28
C ASN A 199 15.57 -24.26 4.75
N SER A 200 15.53 -22.96 4.96
CA SER A 200 15.21 -22.36 6.24
C SER A 200 13.73 -22.03 6.30
N VAL A 201 13.07 -22.44 7.34
CA VAL A 201 11.63 -22.28 7.55
C VAL A 201 11.36 -21.44 8.78
N THR A 202 10.49 -20.45 8.63
CA THR A 202 10.00 -19.65 9.75
C THR A 202 8.49 -19.53 9.66
N ALA A 203 7.79 -19.59 10.82
CA ALA A 203 6.33 -19.54 10.87
C ALA A 203 5.85 -18.42 11.78
N GLY A 204 4.65 -17.96 11.55
CA GLY A 204 3.98 -16.91 12.29
C GLY A 204 2.55 -16.73 11.78
N ILE A 205 1.99 -15.53 11.96
CA ILE A 205 0.64 -15.20 11.56
C ILE A 205 0.59 -13.97 10.64
N VAL A 206 -0.50 -13.84 9.91
CA VAL A 206 -0.84 -12.58 9.24
C VAL A 206 -1.21 -11.55 10.32
N SER A 207 -0.37 -10.54 10.51
CA SER A 207 -0.55 -9.47 11.51
C SER A 207 -1.43 -8.34 10.98
N ALA A 208 -1.33 -8.01 9.68
CA ALA A 208 -2.18 -7.02 9.01
C ALA A 208 -2.24 -7.26 7.51
N LYS A 209 -3.28 -6.70 6.87
CA LYS A 209 -3.44 -6.69 5.41
C LYS A 209 -3.39 -5.26 4.89
N GLN A 210 -3.01 -5.10 3.64
CA GLN A 210 -3.00 -3.80 2.94
C GLN A 210 -2.24 -2.73 3.72
N ARG A 211 -1.06 -3.13 4.27
CA ARG A 211 -0.21 -2.19 4.99
C ARG A 211 0.48 -1.26 4.01
N ASP A 212 0.18 0.02 4.12
CA ASP A 212 0.85 1.08 3.39
C ASP A 212 2.14 1.43 4.14
N THR A 213 3.28 1.28 3.48
CA THR A 213 4.61 1.67 3.98
C THR A 213 5.11 2.94 3.30
N GLY A 214 4.28 3.58 2.48
CA GLY A 214 4.66 4.68 1.59
C GLY A 214 5.12 4.19 0.21
N ASP A 215 5.24 2.88 0.03
CA ASP A 215 5.54 2.24 -1.24
C ASP A 215 4.27 2.05 -2.09
N TYR A 216 4.48 1.66 -3.34
CA TYR A 216 3.37 1.48 -4.30
C TYR A 216 2.42 0.32 -3.95
N LEU A 217 2.89 -0.68 -3.18
CA LEU A 217 2.15 -1.91 -2.90
C LEU A 217 1.57 -1.95 -1.47
N PRO A 218 0.36 -2.50 -1.33
CA PRO A 218 -0.21 -2.81 -0.03
C PRO A 218 0.33 -4.16 0.47
N PHE A 219 1.35 -4.15 1.31
CA PHE A 219 1.98 -5.36 1.83
C PHE A 219 1.06 -6.20 2.73
N ILE A 220 1.32 -7.51 2.75
CA ILE A 220 0.90 -8.40 3.82
C ILE A 220 1.93 -8.24 4.94
N GLN A 221 1.49 -7.83 6.13
CA GLN A 221 2.34 -7.77 7.31
C GLN A 221 2.22 -9.09 8.08
N THR A 222 3.37 -9.65 8.51
CA THR A 222 3.44 -10.87 9.33
C THR A 222 4.44 -10.69 10.48
N ASP A 223 4.43 -11.59 11.44
CA ASP A 223 5.47 -11.76 12.45
C ASP A 223 6.42 -12.93 12.15
N VAL A 224 6.35 -13.44 10.93
CA VAL A 224 7.28 -14.46 10.41
C VAL A 224 8.69 -13.88 10.37
N ALA A 225 9.66 -14.56 10.95
CA ALA A 225 11.04 -14.09 11.00
C ALA A 225 11.69 -14.15 9.60
N ILE A 226 11.90 -12.98 9.02
CA ILE A 226 12.63 -12.82 7.76
C ILE A 226 14.04 -12.34 8.05
N ASN A 227 15.02 -13.05 7.53
CA ASN A 227 16.44 -12.74 7.63
C ASN A 227 17.06 -12.73 6.23
N PRO A 228 18.28 -12.20 6.05
CA PRO A 228 19.01 -12.25 4.78
C PRO A 228 19.02 -13.65 4.18
N GLY A 229 18.64 -13.76 2.91
CA GLY A 229 18.49 -15.03 2.19
C GLY A 229 17.05 -15.52 2.07
N ASN A 230 16.10 -15.11 2.92
CA ASN A 230 14.69 -15.48 2.76
C ASN A 230 13.94 -14.54 1.77
N SER A 231 14.50 -13.36 1.45
CA SER A 231 13.93 -12.44 0.47
C SER A 231 13.81 -13.10 -0.89
N GLY A 232 12.66 -12.93 -1.55
CA GLY A 232 12.31 -13.59 -2.81
C GLY A 232 11.69 -14.97 -2.64
N GLY A 233 11.80 -15.59 -1.47
CA GLY A 233 11.13 -16.85 -1.14
C GLY A 233 9.62 -16.69 -0.92
N PRO A 234 8.86 -17.80 -0.99
CA PRO A 234 7.42 -17.78 -0.83
C PRO A 234 6.98 -17.57 0.63
N LEU A 235 5.90 -16.81 0.81
CA LEU A 235 5.05 -16.86 1.98
C LEU A 235 3.87 -17.77 1.66
N ILE A 236 3.66 -18.83 2.43
CA ILE A 236 2.62 -19.84 2.20
C ILE A 236 1.60 -19.91 3.33
N ASN A 237 0.38 -20.31 3.00
CA ASN A 237 -0.69 -20.58 3.95
C ASN A 237 -0.69 -22.07 4.36
N MET A 238 -1.58 -22.44 5.30
CA MET A 238 -1.73 -23.81 5.81
C MET A 238 -2.27 -24.81 4.78
N ARG A 239 -2.54 -24.40 3.53
CA ARG A 239 -2.91 -25.27 2.41
C ARG A 239 -1.76 -25.54 1.44
N GLY A 240 -0.55 -25.03 1.77
CA GLY A 240 0.62 -25.11 0.90
C GLY A 240 0.50 -24.21 -0.35
N GLU A 241 -0.30 -23.16 -0.29
CA GLU A 241 -0.48 -22.21 -1.38
C GLU A 241 0.36 -20.96 -1.10
N VAL A 242 1.08 -20.47 -2.12
CA VAL A 242 1.83 -19.23 -2.04
C VAL A 242 0.84 -18.05 -2.05
N ILE A 243 0.89 -17.24 -1.01
CA ILE A 243 0.04 -16.05 -0.82
C ILE A 243 0.83 -14.75 -0.94
N GLY A 244 2.17 -14.82 -0.94
CA GLY A 244 3.03 -13.64 -1.10
C GLY A 244 4.49 -14.00 -1.35
N ILE A 245 5.29 -12.96 -1.61
CA ILE A 245 6.76 -13.04 -1.73
C ILE A 245 7.34 -12.31 -0.54
N ASN A 246 8.20 -12.95 0.24
CA ASN A 246 8.93 -12.30 1.32
C ASN A 246 9.85 -11.23 0.74
N SER A 247 9.73 -9.98 1.18
CA SER A 247 10.46 -8.86 0.59
C SER A 247 11.32 -8.12 1.61
N GLN A 248 10.71 -7.51 2.63
CA GLN A 248 11.43 -6.62 3.55
C GLN A 248 10.97 -6.76 4.99
N ILE A 249 11.76 -6.22 5.91
CA ILE A 249 11.44 -6.11 7.33
C ILE A 249 11.39 -4.65 7.76
N TYR A 250 10.59 -4.35 8.78
CA TYR A 250 10.71 -3.08 9.50
C TYR A 250 11.78 -3.25 10.58
N SER A 251 12.92 -2.60 10.39
CA SER A 251 14.05 -2.75 11.31
C SER A 251 14.79 -1.44 11.54
N ARG A 252 15.23 -1.22 12.77
CA ARG A 252 16.15 -0.13 13.15
C ARG A 252 17.59 -0.62 13.32
N SER A 253 17.78 -1.92 13.51
CA SER A 253 19.08 -2.54 13.79
C SER A 253 19.53 -3.49 12.68
N GLY A 254 18.69 -3.72 11.67
CA GLY A 254 18.91 -4.61 10.55
C GLY A 254 18.52 -6.06 10.77
N GLY A 255 18.23 -6.46 11.98
CA GLY A 255 17.67 -7.76 12.30
C GLY A 255 16.15 -7.72 12.38
N PHE A 256 15.52 -8.88 12.34
CA PHE A 256 14.09 -9.05 12.54
C PHE A 256 13.65 -8.54 13.92
N MET A 257 12.61 -7.69 13.94
CA MET A 257 12.06 -7.09 15.17
C MET A 257 10.54 -7.34 15.31
N GLY A 258 10.05 -8.46 14.78
CA GLY A 258 8.64 -8.84 14.89
C GLY A 258 7.75 -8.28 13.78
N ILE A 259 8.28 -7.60 12.77
CA ILE A 259 7.50 -7.06 11.64
C ILE A 259 8.20 -7.39 10.33
N SER A 260 7.50 -8.16 9.50
CA SER A 260 7.92 -8.50 8.14
C SER A 260 6.82 -8.15 7.15
N PHE A 261 7.23 -7.90 5.92
CA PHE A 261 6.35 -7.55 4.81
C PHE A 261 6.55 -8.51 3.64
N ALA A 262 5.42 -8.97 3.10
CA ALA A 262 5.38 -9.77 1.88
C ALA A 262 4.55 -9.07 0.81
N ILE A 263 4.99 -9.17 -0.43
CA ILE A 263 4.27 -8.70 -1.62
C ILE A 263 3.11 -9.66 -1.86
N PRO A 264 1.85 -9.20 -1.95
CA PRO A 264 0.72 -10.08 -2.25
C PRO A 264 0.91 -10.83 -3.57
N ILE A 265 0.58 -12.11 -3.60
CA ILE A 265 0.84 -12.96 -4.76
C ILE A 265 0.03 -12.58 -6.00
N ASP A 266 -1.17 -12.05 -5.84
CA ASP A 266 -2.01 -11.55 -6.93
C ASP A 266 -1.35 -10.38 -7.67
N GLU A 267 -0.73 -9.44 -6.94
CA GLU A 267 0.07 -8.36 -7.52
C GLU A 267 1.34 -8.89 -8.19
N ALA A 268 2.05 -9.80 -7.53
CA ALA A 268 3.26 -10.42 -8.08
C ALA A 268 2.97 -11.18 -9.38
N MET A 269 1.89 -11.93 -9.45
CA MET A 269 1.47 -12.66 -10.65
C MET A 269 1.08 -11.71 -11.79
N ARG A 270 0.38 -10.60 -11.47
CA ARG A 270 0.06 -9.58 -12.46
C ARG A 270 1.31 -8.96 -13.08
N VAL A 271 2.30 -8.63 -12.25
CA VAL A 271 3.61 -8.12 -12.67
C VAL A 271 4.36 -9.18 -13.49
N SER A 272 4.45 -10.40 -13.00
CA SER A 272 5.09 -11.53 -13.69
C SER A 272 4.54 -11.75 -15.10
N ASN A 273 3.22 -11.71 -15.26
CA ASN A 273 2.58 -11.87 -16.57
C ASN A 273 2.97 -10.77 -17.56
N GLN A 274 3.11 -9.52 -17.10
CA GLN A 274 3.59 -8.42 -17.94
C GLN A 274 5.08 -8.57 -18.28
N LEU A 275 5.92 -8.90 -17.30
CA LEU A 275 7.35 -9.15 -17.50
C LEU A 275 7.58 -10.25 -18.52
N ARG A 276 6.82 -11.35 -18.46
CA ARG A 276 6.89 -12.46 -19.42
C ARG A 276 6.47 -12.04 -20.83
N ALA A 277 5.45 -11.21 -20.94
CA ALA A 277 4.91 -10.80 -22.24
C ALA A 277 5.77 -9.73 -22.93
N THR A 278 6.34 -8.78 -22.20
CA THR A 278 6.96 -7.58 -22.77
C THR A 278 8.33 -7.23 -22.19
N GLY A 279 8.81 -7.96 -21.19
CA GLY A 279 10.05 -7.66 -20.45
C GLY A 279 9.95 -6.45 -19.52
N ARG A 280 8.83 -5.75 -19.49
CA ARG A 280 8.62 -4.54 -18.66
C ARG A 280 7.20 -4.47 -18.12
N VAL A 281 7.03 -3.71 -17.04
CA VAL A 281 5.71 -3.40 -16.47
C VAL A 281 5.26 -2.03 -16.97
N VAL A 282 4.09 -2.03 -17.60
CA VAL A 282 3.45 -0.82 -18.09
C VAL A 282 2.41 -0.37 -17.06
N ARG A 283 2.47 0.90 -16.67
CA ARG A 283 1.58 1.49 -15.67
C ARG A 283 0.78 2.66 -16.21
N GLY A 284 -0.48 2.68 -15.81
CA GLY A 284 -1.34 3.82 -16.06
C GLY A 284 -0.94 5.04 -15.23
N ARG A 285 -1.18 6.23 -15.78
CA ARG A 285 -0.97 7.52 -15.13
C ARG A 285 -2.07 8.50 -15.54
N ILE A 286 -2.50 9.33 -14.62
CA ILE A 286 -3.43 10.43 -14.93
C ILE A 286 -2.82 11.82 -14.73
N GLY A 287 -1.68 11.94 -14.01
CA GLY A 287 -0.97 13.20 -13.82
C GLY A 287 -1.59 14.08 -12.75
N VAL A 288 -1.80 13.54 -11.56
CA VAL A 288 -2.24 14.27 -10.36
C VAL A 288 -1.27 14.05 -9.20
N SER A 289 -1.11 15.07 -8.39
CA SER A 289 -0.51 14.97 -7.07
C SER A 289 -1.61 14.92 -6.04
N ILE A 290 -1.53 13.97 -5.12
CA ILE A 290 -2.60 13.69 -4.16
C ILE A 290 -2.11 13.72 -2.72
N ASP A 291 -3.07 13.86 -1.80
CA ASP A 291 -2.84 13.78 -0.36
C ASP A 291 -4.04 13.09 0.32
N GLN A 292 -3.91 12.84 1.62
CA GLN A 292 -5.00 12.29 2.43
C GLN A 292 -6.04 13.39 2.75
N VAL A 293 -7.30 12.96 2.88
CA VAL A 293 -8.38 13.83 3.35
C VAL A 293 -8.39 13.82 4.87
N SER A 294 -8.09 14.97 5.51
CA SER A 294 -8.19 15.09 6.96
C SER A 294 -9.67 15.18 7.41
N LYS A 295 -9.94 14.79 8.67
CA LYS A 295 -11.28 14.85 9.23
C LYS A 295 -11.86 16.26 9.19
N ASP A 296 -11.07 17.25 9.58
CA ASP A 296 -11.50 18.66 9.57
C ASP A 296 -11.89 19.13 8.16
N VAL A 297 -11.12 18.72 7.14
CA VAL A 297 -11.43 19.03 5.74
C VAL A 297 -12.74 18.35 5.33
N ALA A 298 -12.87 17.04 5.55
CA ALA A 298 -14.06 16.27 5.18
C ALA A 298 -15.34 16.87 5.77
N GLU A 299 -15.32 17.18 7.06
CA GLU A 299 -16.45 17.81 7.75
C GLU A 299 -16.77 19.22 7.20
N SER A 300 -15.73 20.04 6.97
CA SER A 300 -15.91 21.42 6.55
C SER A 300 -16.46 21.57 5.13
N ILE A 301 -16.11 20.64 4.22
CA ILE A 301 -16.60 20.65 2.84
C ILE A 301 -17.92 19.87 2.66
N GLY A 302 -18.36 19.13 3.68
CA GLY A 302 -19.58 18.33 3.65
C GLY A 302 -19.41 16.96 2.98
N LEU A 303 -18.18 16.39 2.94
CA LEU A 303 -17.92 15.06 2.39
C LEU A 303 -18.49 13.94 3.27
N GLY A 304 -18.52 14.16 4.59
CA GLY A 304 -19.09 13.22 5.56
C GLY A 304 -18.09 12.19 6.11
N ASP A 305 -17.11 11.75 5.34
CA ASP A 305 -16.04 10.85 5.79
C ASP A 305 -14.68 11.26 5.24
N THR A 306 -13.60 10.58 5.67
CA THR A 306 -12.22 10.89 5.25
C THR A 306 -11.74 10.07 4.06
N LYS A 307 -12.66 9.38 3.37
CA LYS A 307 -12.34 8.54 2.22
C LYS A 307 -12.04 9.39 0.99
N GLY A 308 -11.17 8.87 0.14
CA GLY A 308 -10.77 9.51 -1.10
C GLY A 308 -9.34 10.00 -1.13
N ALA A 309 -8.97 10.57 -2.26
CA ALA A 309 -7.67 11.19 -2.50
C ALA A 309 -7.86 12.67 -2.84
N LEU A 310 -7.32 13.55 -2.01
CA LEU A 310 -7.35 15.01 -2.24
C LEU A 310 -6.36 15.35 -3.36
N VAL A 311 -6.84 15.95 -4.42
CA VAL A 311 -6.02 16.45 -5.53
C VAL A 311 -5.34 17.76 -5.11
N ARG A 312 -4.03 17.72 -4.87
CA ARG A 312 -3.22 18.90 -4.57
C ARG A 312 -2.77 19.65 -5.82
N GLY A 313 -2.60 18.93 -6.91
CA GLY A 313 -2.16 19.50 -8.16
C GLY A 313 -2.52 18.62 -9.34
N VAL A 314 -2.70 19.25 -10.50
CA VAL A 314 -2.93 18.59 -11.79
C VAL A 314 -1.85 19.06 -12.73
N GLU A 315 -1.12 18.12 -13.32
CA GLU A 315 -0.06 18.42 -14.26
C GLU A 315 -0.65 18.97 -15.56
N ALA A 316 -0.01 19.99 -16.10
CA ALA A 316 -0.41 20.55 -17.38
C ALA A 316 -0.36 19.49 -18.49
N ASP A 317 -1.33 19.54 -19.41
CA ASP A 317 -1.46 18.61 -20.55
C ASP A 317 -1.65 17.13 -20.19
N SER A 318 -1.76 16.83 -18.90
CA SER A 318 -1.98 15.47 -18.41
C SER A 318 -3.38 14.94 -18.77
N PRO A 319 -3.61 13.62 -18.70
CA PRO A 319 -4.93 13.02 -18.77
C PRO A 319 -5.94 13.63 -17.81
N ALA A 320 -5.52 13.94 -16.59
CA ALA A 320 -6.36 14.56 -15.55
C ALA A 320 -6.76 15.99 -15.93
N ALA A 321 -5.83 16.80 -16.45
CA ALA A 321 -6.13 18.15 -16.92
C ALA A 321 -7.15 18.11 -18.09
N LYS A 322 -6.96 17.21 -19.06
CA LYS A 322 -7.88 17.01 -20.19
C LYS A 322 -9.25 16.52 -19.77
N ALA A 323 -9.34 15.74 -18.70
CA ALA A 323 -10.58 15.26 -18.11
C ALA A 323 -11.32 16.34 -17.29
N GLY A 324 -10.68 17.49 -17.02
CA GLY A 324 -11.23 18.57 -16.21
C GLY A 324 -11.18 18.32 -14.70
N LEU A 325 -10.19 17.52 -14.22
CA LEU A 325 -9.85 17.49 -12.82
C LEU A 325 -9.25 18.84 -12.40
N GLU A 326 -9.58 19.24 -11.18
CA GLU A 326 -9.12 20.53 -10.61
C GLU A 326 -8.40 20.27 -9.27
N PRO A 327 -7.40 21.09 -8.93
CA PRO A 327 -6.90 21.10 -7.56
C PRO A 327 -8.01 21.39 -6.56
N GLY A 328 -8.07 20.63 -5.46
CA GLY A 328 -9.16 20.68 -4.48
C GLY A 328 -10.25 19.63 -4.69
N ASP A 329 -10.28 18.91 -5.80
CA ASP A 329 -11.15 17.73 -5.97
C ASP A 329 -10.78 16.65 -4.96
N ILE A 330 -11.75 15.88 -4.52
CA ILE A 330 -11.50 14.64 -3.80
C ILE A 330 -11.98 13.48 -4.66
N ILE A 331 -11.04 12.68 -5.13
CA ILE A 331 -11.36 11.49 -5.93
C ILE A 331 -11.86 10.41 -4.98
N VAL A 332 -13.14 10.05 -5.09
CA VAL A 332 -13.80 9.09 -4.20
C VAL A 332 -14.02 7.72 -4.85
N LYS A 333 -14.05 7.64 -6.20
CA LYS A 333 -14.12 6.38 -6.94
C LYS A 333 -13.30 6.45 -8.22
N PHE A 334 -12.78 5.28 -8.63
CA PHE A 334 -12.13 5.05 -9.92
C PHE A 334 -12.69 3.77 -10.54
N ASP A 335 -13.32 3.86 -11.71
CA ASP A 335 -14.05 2.76 -12.37
C ASP A 335 -15.01 2.03 -11.43
N GLY A 336 -15.79 2.80 -10.66
CA GLY A 336 -16.77 2.30 -9.70
C GLY A 336 -16.18 1.74 -8.39
N LYS A 337 -14.85 1.55 -8.30
CA LYS A 337 -14.17 1.11 -7.08
C LYS A 337 -13.96 2.28 -6.14
N SER A 338 -14.37 2.15 -4.89
CA SER A 338 -14.18 3.17 -3.85
C SER A 338 -12.69 3.37 -3.53
N ILE A 339 -12.34 4.63 -3.30
CA ILE A 339 -11.02 5.04 -2.79
C ILE A 339 -11.15 5.20 -1.28
N GLU A 340 -10.73 4.20 -0.53
CA GLU A 340 -10.80 4.24 0.94
C GLU A 340 -9.66 5.08 1.54
N LYS A 341 -8.48 5.04 0.90
CA LYS A 341 -7.28 5.80 1.24
C LYS A 341 -6.66 6.42 0.00
N SER A 342 -5.95 7.53 0.15
CA SER A 342 -5.27 8.17 -0.99
C SER A 342 -4.32 7.23 -1.74
N ALA A 343 -3.67 6.29 -1.05
CA ALA A 343 -2.78 5.28 -1.64
C ALA A 343 -3.50 4.27 -2.58
N ASP A 344 -4.82 4.14 -2.50
CA ASP A 344 -5.56 3.25 -3.40
C ASP A 344 -5.60 3.77 -4.84
N LEU A 345 -5.62 5.10 -5.02
CA LEU A 345 -5.71 5.72 -6.33
C LEU A 345 -4.51 5.41 -7.24
N PRO A 346 -3.25 5.60 -6.83
CA PRO A 346 -2.09 5.24 -7.66
C PRO A 346 -2.10 3.78 -8.09
N ARG A 347 -2.53 2.87 -7.20
CA ARG A 347 -2.63 1.44 -7.48
C ARG A 347 -3.71 1.14 -8.53
N LEU A 348 -4.92 1.68 -8.36
CA LEU A 348 -6.02 1.47 -9.30
C LEU A 348 -5.69 2.03 -10.68
N VAL A 349 -5.17 3.27 -10.73
CA VAL A 349 -4.75 3.91 -11.98
C VAL A 349 -3.58 3.14 -12.61
N GLY A 350 -2.56 2.79 -11.82
CA GLY A 350 -1.38 2.08 -12.31
C GLY A 350 -1.69 0.68 -12.86
N ASN A 351 -2.73 0.02 -12.33
CA ASN A 351 -3.19 -1.28 -12.81
C ASN A 351 -4.10 -1.18 -14.05
N THR A 352 -4.49 0.03 -14.44
CA THR A 352 -5.32 0.25 -15.62
C THR A 352 -4.44 0.39 -16.87
N LYS A 353 -4.84 -0.30 -17.94
CA LYS A 353 -4.09 -0.28 -19.21
C LYS A 353 -4.06 1.15 -19.79
N PRO A 354 -2.87 1.68 -20.14
CA PRO A 354 -2.76 2.94 -20.85
C PRO A 354 -3.62 2.95 -22.14
N GLY A 355 -4.22 4.09 -22.44
CA GLY A 355 -5.16 4.27 -23.53
C GLY A 355 -6.60 3.91 -23.19
N SER A 356 -6.87 3.25 -22.07
CA SER A 356 -8.25 2.95 -21.62
C SER A 356 -8.97 4.22 -21.17
N ARG A 357 -10.28 4.26 -21.39
CA ARG A 357 -11.17 5.27 -20.82
C ARG A 357 -11.68 4.77 -19.47
N SER A 358 -11.52 5.57 -18.44
CA SER A 358 -11.92 5.27 -17.06
C SER A 358 -12.81 6.39 -16.53
N THR A 359 -13.72 6.05 -15.63
CA THR A 359 -14.59 7.01 -14.95
C THR A 359 -13.99 7.35 -13.57
N ILE A 360 -13.83 8.64 -13.30
CA ILE A 360 -13.42 9.14 -11.99
C ILE A 360 -14.59 9.87 -11.37
N THR A 361 -15.06 9.43 -10.20
CA THR A 361 -16.02 10.17 -9.40
C THR A 361 -15.28 11.07 -8.44
N VAL A 362 -15.48 12.37 -8.56
CA VAL A 362 -14.92 13.39 -7.65
C VAL A 362 -15.99 14.03 -6.81
N PHE A 363 -15.62 14.42 -5.59
CA PHE A 363 -16.38 15.35 -4.78
C PHE A 363 -15.78 16.76 -4.94
N ARG A 364 -16.58 17.69 -5.44
CA ARG A 364 -16.18 19.06 -5.76
C ARG A 364 -17.24 20.04 -5.25
N ARG A 365 -16.86 21.01 -4.43
CA ARG A 365 -17.73 22.12 -3.95
C ARG A 365 -19.08 21.64 -3.39
N GLY A 366 -19.06 20.57 -2.58
CA GLY A 366 -20.27 20.04 -1.94
C GLY A 366 -21.09 19.07 -2.79
N GLY A 367 -20.64 18.67 -3.99
CA GLY A 367 -21.35 17.73 -4.88
C GLY A 367 -20.46 16.70 -5.53
N TYR A 368 -21.06 15.56 -5.91
CA TYR A 368 -20.37 14.53 -6.68
C TYR A 368 -20.46 14.80 -8.17
N LYS A 369 -19.39 14.51 -8.90
CA LYS A 369 -19.29 14.64 -10.34
C LYS A 369 -18.48 13.52 -10.95
N ASP A 370 -18.97 12.94 -12.04
CA ASP A 370 -18.22 11.96 -12.82
C ASP A 370 -17.45 12.64 -13.94
N LEU A 371 -16.20 12.26 -14.10
CA LEU A 371 -15.29 12.73 -15.13
C LEU A 371 -14.73 11.52 -15.89
N MET A 372 -14.64 11.66 -17.22
CA MET A 372 -14.03 10.65 -18.07
C MET A 372 -12.56 10.99 -18.31
N VAL A 373 -11.66 10.08 -17.95
CA VAL A 373 -10.22 10.22 -18.17
C VAL A 373 -9.71 9.14 -19.11
N THR A 374 -8.84 9.50 -20.04
CA THR A 374 -8.08 8.51 -20.81
C THR A 374 -6.74 8.31 -20.11
N VAL A 375 -6.53 7.12 -19.57
CA VAL A 375 -5.30 6.82 -18.79
C VAL A 375 -4.08 6.87 -19.69
N GLY A 376 -3.07 7.65 -19.31
CA GLY A 376 -1.76 7.72 -19.99
C GLY A 376 -0.80 6.64 -19.48
N GLU A 377 0.36 6.52 -20.10
CA GLU A 377 1.46 5.67 -19.64
C GLU A 377 2.41 6.48 -18.75
N VAL A 378 2.96 5.86 -17.71
CA VAL A 378 4.07 6.44 -16.93
C VAL A 378 5.31 6.46 -17.80
N GLU A 379 5.80 7.64 -18.16
CA GLU A 379 7.08 7.78 -18.84
C GLU A 379 8.23 7.33 -17.93
N SER A 380 9.19 6.59 -18.48
CA SER A 380 10.40 6.20 -17.74
C SER A 380 11.24 7.43 -17.36
N ASP A 381 11.82 7.40 -16.16
CA ASP A 381 12.48 8.50 -15.41
C ASP A 381 13.54 9.37 -16.12
N LYS A 382 13.71 9.29 -17.43
CA LYS A 382 14.75 10.03 -18.18
C LYS A 382 14.40 11.46 -18.59
N GLN A 383 13.18 11.98 -18.32
CA GLN A 383 12.77 13.32 -18.82
C GLN A 383 12.28 14.33 -17.78
N ALA A 384 12.33 14.02 -16.48
CA ALA A 384 11.74 14.88 -15.43
C ALA A 384 12.64 16.01 -14.88
N ALA A 385 13.83 16.24 -15.42
CA ALA A 385 14.80 17.20 -14.88
C ALA A 385 14.96 18.45 -15.73
N ASN A 386 13.94 19.29 -15.84
CA ASN A 386 14.17 20.70 -16.19
C ASN A 386 12.88 21.52 -16.11
N ARG A 387 12.67 22.27 -15.04
CA ARG A 387 11.95 23.56 -15.01
C ARG A 387 11.87 24.10 -13.58
N ARG A 388 12.74 25.04 -13.27
CA ARG A 388 12.58 25.98 -12.13
C ARG A 388 12.83 27.37 -12.63
N SER A 389 11.94 28.32 -12.31
CA SER A 389 12.21 29.76 -12.38
C SER A 389 11.42 30.48 -11.27
N ALA A 390 12.04 31.46 -10.65
CA ALA A 390 11.66 32.18 -9.44
C ALA A 390 11.13 33.61 -9.73
N PRO A 391 10.68 34.39 -8.72
CA PRO A 391 9.57 35.34 -8.77
C PRO A 391 9.94 36.83 -8.73
N THR A 392 8.95 37.71 -8.89
CA THR A 392 9.05 39.15 -8.51
C THR A 392 7.68 39.76 -8.22
N GLU A 393 7.57 40.57 -7.18
CA GLU A 393 6.37 41.22 -6.64
C GLU A 393 6.01 42.58 -7.31
N PRO A 394 4.79 43.11 -7.18
CA PRO A 394 4.43 44.12 -6.20
C PRO A 394 2.94 44.18 -5.71
N LYS A 395 2.63 45.06 -4.72
CA LYS A 395 1.57 45.12 -3.77
C LYS A 395 0.35 46.01 -4.13
N PRO A 396 -0.91 45.65 -3.75
CA PRO A 396 -1.93 46.66 -3.32
C PRO A 396 -3.00 46.22 -2.27
N ALA A 397 -4.01 47.01 -2.02
CA ALA A 397 -4.81 47.37 -0.89
C ALA A 397 -5.91 46.39 -0.38
N ALA A 398 -6.34 46.53 0.89
CA ALA A 398 -7.06 45.53 1.71
C ALA A 398 -8.54 45.86 2.01
N ALA A 399 -9.39 44.84 2.21
CA ALA A 399 -10.82 44.88 2.51
C ALA A 399 -11.19 44.55 3.97
N ALA A 400 -12.33 45.07 4.47
CA ALA A 400 -12.66 45.16 5.89
C ALA A 400 -13.24 43.90 6.57
N LEU A 401 -14.05 43.08 5.90
CA LEU A 401 -14.70 41.87 6.49
C LEU A 401 -13.76 40.70 6.71
N ALA A 402 -12.75 40.54 5.88
CA ALA A 402 -11.73 39.54 6.01
C ALA A 402 -10.84 39.75 7.25
N LYS A 403 -10.73 40.96 7.74
CA LYS A 403 -9.98 41.30 8.96
C LYS A 403 -10.52 40.61 10.22
N ASN A 404 -11.82 40.32 10.30
CA ASN A 404 -12.40 39.59 11.43
C ASN A 404 -11.93 38.14 11.53
N LEU A 405 -11.46 37.56 10.41
CA LEU A 405 -10.84 36.25 10.36
C LEU A 405 -9.30 36.31 10.43
N GLY A 406 -8.75 37.53 10.48
CA GLY A 406 -7.31 37.77 10.46
C GLY A 406 -6.72 37.69 9.05
N LEU A 407 -7.48 38.02 8.00
CA LEU A 407 -7.02 38.00 6.60
C LEU A 407 -6.96 39.46 6.06
N THR A 408 -5.80 39.78 5.49
CA THR A 408 -5.63 40.93 4.61
C THR A 408 -5.52 40.43 3.19
N LEU A 409 -6.38 40.90 2.30
CA LEU A 409 -6.57 40.33 0.96
C LEU A 409 -6.36 41.37 -0.13
N SER A 410 -5.89 40.94 -1.31
CA SER A 410 -5.82 41.74 -2.52
C SER A 410 -6.29 40.96 -3.75
N ASP A 411 -6.80 41.67 -4.76
CA ASP A 411 -7.13 41.06 -6.04
C ASP A 411 -5.85 40.72 -6.79
N LEU A 412 -5.87 39.64 -7.53
CA LEU A 412 -4.78 39.25 -8.40
C LEU A 412 -4.72 40.12 -9.65
N THR A 413 -3.53 40.53 -10.03
CA THR A 413 -3.29 41.14 -11.35
C THR A 413 -3.41 40.13 -12.48
N ASP A 414 -3.62 40.60 -13.72
CA ASP A 414 -3.67 39.70 -14.89
C ASP A 414 -2.37 38.95 -15.11
N ALA A 415 -1.24 39.59 -14.80
CA ALA A 415 0.07 38.96 -14.84
C ALA A 415 0.17 37.77 -13.85
N GLN A 416 -0.26 37.99 -12.60
CA GLN A 416 -0.28 36.94 -11.56
C GLN A 416 -1.23 35.80 -11.91
N ARG A 417 -2.42 36.10 -12.48
CA ARG A 417 -3.37 35.08 -12.97
C ARG A 417 -2.75 34.20 -14.05
N SER A 418 -2.04 34.83 -14.99
CA SER A 418 -1.37 34.14 -16.08
C SER A 418 -0.21 33.27 -15.59
N GLU A 419 0.61 33.81 -14.67
CA GLU A 419 1.74 33.08 -14.05
C GLU A 419 1.27 31.87 -13.28
N LEU A 420 0.24 32.01 -12.46
CA LEU A 420 -0.36 30.95 -11.66
C LEU A 420 -1.27 30.01 -12.47
N LYS A 421 -1.56 30.33 -13.73
CA LYS A 421 -2.47 29.60 -14.63
C LYS A 421 -3.84 29.36 -14.01
N ILE A 422 -4.41 30.40 -13.35
CA ILE A 422 -5.72 30.34 -12.71
C ILE A 422 -6.66 31.40 -13.31
N LYS A 423 -7.96 31.08 -13.33
CA LYS A 423 -8.99 31.97 -13.86
C LYS A 423 -9.35 33.11 -12.94
N GLY A 424 -9.17 32.92 -11.62
CA GLY A 424 -9.49 33.88 -10.58
C GLY A 424 -8.88 33.45 -9.24
N GLY A 425 -9.01 34.30 -8.25
CA GLY A 425 -8.52 34.07 -6.89
C GLY A 425 -8.14 35.36 -6.19
N VAL A 426 -7.93 35.25 -4.89
CA VAL A 426 -7.65 36.38 -4.03
C VAL A 426 -6.37 36.13 -3.24
N ARG A 427 -5.39 37.01 -3.35
CA ARG A 427 -4.09 36.87 -2.68
C ARG A 427 -4.20 37.26 -1.21
N ILE A 428 -3.56 36.47 -0.35
CA ILE A 428 -3.38 36.80 1.07
C ILE A 428 -2.12 37.65 1.22
N GLU A 429 -2.28 38.87 1.64
CA GLU A 429 -1.19 39.79 1.94
C GLU A 429 -0.70 39.68 3.38
N ALA A 430 -1.61 39.31 4.32
CA ALA A 430 -1.26 38.94 5.68
C ALA A 430 -2.29 37.98 6.26
N ALA A 431 -1.84 37.06 7.09
CA ALA A 431 -2.68 36.13 7.84
C ALA A 431 -2.34 36.21 9.33
N GLU A 432 -3.35 36.51 10.15
CA GLU A 432 -3.22 36.66 11.60
C GLU A 432 -4.30 35.85 12.32
N GLY A 433 -4.22 35.73 13.63
CA GLY A 433 -5.29 35.20 14.46
C GLY A 433 -5.77 33.81 14.01
N ALA A 434 -7.07 33.70 13.65
CA ALA A 434 -7.69 32.42 13.24
C ALA A 434 -7.16 31.92 11.90
N ALA A 435 -6.89 32.79 10.95
CA ALA A 435 -6.35 32.45 9.64
C ALA A 435 -4.92 31.90 9.75
N ALA A 436 -4.06 32.52 10.54
CA ALA A 436 -2.69 32.01 10.77
C ALA A 436 -2.70 30.63 11.46
N ARG A 437 -3.58 30.43 12.47
CA ARG A 437 -3.76 29.12 13.12
C ARG A 437 -4.27 28.04 12.18
N ALA A 438 -5.04 28.40 11.16
CA ALA A 438 -5.47 27.50 10.10
C ALA A 438 -4.36 27.16 9.10
N GLY A 439 -3.16 27.74 9.25
CA GLY A 439 -2.01 27.47 8.38
C GLY A 439 -1.97 28.32 7.10
N LEU A 440 -2.83 29.36 7.00
CA LEU A 440 -2.79 30.34 5.93
C LEU A 440 -1.59 31.27 6.10
N ARG A 441 -0.98 31.68 4.98
CA ARG A 441 0.24 32.50 4.96
C ARG A 441 0.15 33.59 3.92
N GLU A 442 0.98 34.58 4.07
CA GLU A 442 1.24 35.59 3.04
C GLU A 442 1.65 34.92 1.74
N GLY A 443 1.14 35.36 0.61
CA GLY A 443 1.38 34.84 -0.71
C GLY A 443 0.48 33.68 -1.13
N ASP A 444 -0.31 33.10 -0.22
CA ASP A 444 -1.34 32.13 -0.59
C ASP A 444 -2.43 32.80 -1.44
N VAL A 445 -3.01 32.06 -2.38
CA VAL A 445 -4.13 32.54 -3.20
C VAL A 445 -5.38 31.73 -2.89
N ILE A 446 -6.40 32.39 -2.35
CA ILE A 446 -7.71 31.80 -2.08
C ILE A 446 -8.42 31.60 -3.42
N THR A 447 -8.81 30.38 -3.76
CA THR A 447 -9.59 30.06 -4.97
C THR A 447 -11.02 29.63 -4.65
N THR A 448 -11.24 29.08 -3.45
CA THR A 448 -12.58 28.70 -2.97
C THR A 448 -12.72 29.03 -1.49
N LEU A 449 -13.86 29.58 -1.11
CA LEU A 449 -14.22 29.90 0.26
C LEU A 449 -15.63 29.37 0.56
N ALA A 450 -15.79 28.58 1.63
CA ALA A 450 -17.07 27.98 2.01
C ALA A 450 -17.74 27.24 0.81
N ASN A 451 -16.98 26.41 0.08
CA ASN A 451 -17.39 25.69 -1.13
C ASN A 451 -17.79 26.59 -2.33
N THR A 452 -17.57 27.90 -2.24
CA THR A 452 -17.90 28.85 -3.32
C THR A 452 -16.61 29.37 -3.95
N GLU A 453 -16.54 29.34 -5.29
CA GLU A 453 -15.41 29.88 -6.04
C GLU A 453 -15.36 31.41 -5.86
N VAL A 454 -14.15 31.93 -5.65
CA VAL A 454 -13.93 33.38 -5.48
C VAL A 454 -12.86 33.83 -6.47
N ALA A 455 -13.16 34.91 -7.19
CA ALA A 455 -12.26 35.52 -8.16
C ALA A 455 -11.71 36.87 -7.68
N THR A 456 -12.47 37.57 -6.85
CA THR A 456 -12.18 38.91 -6.37
C THR A 456 -12.39 39.01 -4.85
N VAL A 457 -11.80 40.06 -4.25
CA VAL A 457 -12.02 40.35 -2.83
C VAL A 457 -13.51 40.61 -2.51
N LYS A 458 -14.26 41.18 -3.45
CA LYS A 458 -15.71 41.34 -3.32
C LYS A 458 -16.47 40.04 -3.20
N ASP A 459 -16.03 38.99 -3.94
CA ASP A 459 -16.63 37.66 -3.84
C ASP A 459 -16.41 37.07 -2.45
N VAL A 460 -15.19 37.23 -1.90
CA VAL A 460 -14.88 36.81 -0.52
C VAL A 460 -15.80 37.49 0.49
N GLU A 461 -16.01 38.79 0.37
CA GLU A 461 -16.93 39.55 1.25
C GLU A 461 -18.38 39.06 1.10
N ALA A 462 -18.84 38.84 -0.12
CA ALA A 462 -20.17 38.30 -0.40
C ALA A 462 -20.40 36.91 0.20
N VAL A 463 -19.42 36.05 0.10
CA VAL A 463 -19.47 34.68 0.69
C VAL A 463 -19.46 34.78 2.21
N LEU A 464 -18.57 35.57 2.81
CA LEU A 464 -18.48 35.72 4.27
C LEU A 464 -19.73 36.36 4.88
N SER A 465 -20.42 37.25 4.16
CA SER A 465 -21.67 37.85 4.62
C SER A 465 -22.82 36.86 4.74
N ARG A 466 -22.80 35.77 3.96
CA ARG A 466 -23.83 34.70 3.93
C ARG A 466 -23.44 33.49 4.78
N THR A 467 -22.18 33.41 5.17
CA THR A 467 -21.67 32.27 5.94
C THR A 467 -21.96 32.45 7.42
N ASP A 468 -22.44 31.41 8.08
CA ASP A 468 -22.64 31.39 9.51
C ASP A 468 -21.29 31.53 10.24
N LYS A 469 -21.17 32.61 11.01
CA LYS A 469 -19.95 32.99 11.74
C LYS A 469 -19.55 31.99 12.84
N SER A 470 -20.43 31.07 13.21
CA SER A 470 -20.18 30.04 14.22
C SER A 470 -19.60 28.74 13.63
N ARG A 471 -19.70 28.57 12.33
CA ARG A 471 -19.23 27.34 11.66
C ARG A 471 -17.79 27.44 11.18
N ASN A 472 -17.14 26.29 11.10
CA ASN A 472 -15.83 26.16 10.46
C ASN A 472 -15.92 26.57 8.99
N ILE A 473 -15.00 27.41 8.53
CA ILE A 473 -14.95 27.91 7.16
C ILE A 473 -13.82 27.20 6.43
N ASN A 474 -14.16 26.39 5.44
CA ASN A 474 -13.16 25.80 4.56
C ASN A 474 -12.65 26.83 3.55
N VAL A 475 -11.36 26.81 3.33
CA VAL A 475 -10.66 27.69 2.39
C VAL A 475 -9.75 26.82 1.54
N LEU A 476 -9.99 26.79 0.23
CA LEU A 476 -9.05 26.19 -0.69
C LEU A 476 -8.06 27.26 -1.13
N VAL A 477 -6.82 27.09 -0.79
CA VAL A 477 -5.75 28.00 -1.18
C VAL A 477 -4.76 27.30 -2.09
N ARG A 478 -4.18 28.11 -2.97
CA ARG A 478 -3.06 27.74 -3.79
C ARG A 478 -1.78 28.37 -3.21
N ARG A 479 -0.77 27.53 -2.97
CA ARG A 479 0.56 27.92 -2.52
C ARG A 479 1.58 27.45 -3.56
N GLY A 480 2.04 28.36 -4.40
CA GLY A 480 2.82 28.01 -5.59
C GLY A 480 2.01 27.11 -6.54
N GLU A 481 2.54 25.96 -6.85
CA GLU A 481 1.85 25.00 -7.75
C GLU A 481 0.83 24.09 -7.03
N TRP A 482 0.77 24.09 -5.70
CA TRP A 482 -0.02 23.16 -4.91
C TRP A 482 -1.27 23.79 -4.31
N ALA A 483 -2.37 23.07 -4.36
CA ALA A 483 -3.59 23.42 -3.65
C ALA A 483 -3.66 22.67 -2.32
N GLN A 484 -4.21 23.32 -1.30
CA GLN A 484 -4.48 22.72 -0.01
C GLN A 484 -5.73 23.33 0.62
N TYR A 485 -6.45 22.53 1.39
CA TYR A 485 -7.51 23.05 2.24
C TYR A 485 -6.95 23.57 3.57
N ALA A 486 -7.46 24.71 4.00
CA ALA A 486 -7.34 25.21 5.35
C ALA A 486 -8.74 25.34 5.96
N VAL A 487 -8.86 25.12 7.26
CA VAL A 487 -10.13 25.25 7.97
C VAL A 487 -9.98 26.34 9.02
N ILE A 488 -10.60 27.49 8.76
CA ILE A 488 -10.64 28.58 9.72
C ILE A 488 -11.72 28.28 10.76
N ARG A 489 -11.32 28.15 12.02
CA ARG A 489 -12.23 28.01 13.16
C ARG A 489 -12.46 29.37 13.78
N PRO A 490 -13.68 29.94 13.71
CA PRO A 490 -13.98 31.19 14.39
C PRO A 490 -13.74 31.05 15.89
N GLN A 491 -13.22 32.07 16.52
CA GLN A 491 -13.13 32.07 17.98
C GLN A 491 -14.54 32.11 18.56
N ALA A 492 -14.89 31.15 19.42
CA ALA A 492 -16.01 31.30 20.33
C ALA A 492 -15.74 32.56 21.20
N ARG A 493 -16.65 33.51 21.16
CA ARG A 493 -16.64 34.67 22.05
C ARG A 493 -16.94 34.25 23.47
#